data_8059d40d12307ecd9d457793c07ef82d
#
_entry.id   8059d40d12307ecd9d457793c07ef82d
#
_cell.length_a   1.000
_cell.length_b   1.000
_cell.length_c   1.000
_cell.angle_alpha   90.00
_cell.angle_beta   90.00
_cell.angle_gamma   90.00
#
_symmetry.space_group_name_H-M   'P 1'
#
loop_
_entity.id
_entity.type
_entity.pdbx_description
1 polymer ?
#
loop_
_entity_poly.entity_id
_entity_poly.type
_entity_poly.pdbx_seq_one_letter_code
_entity_poly.pdbx_strand_id
1 'polypeptide(L)'
;MAGLYGWLNKNLRGRKGQQGFTLIELLVVVTILGILAAIVTLSLVGLTTHANVESCQSEYKTVQAALDSYMANKNLQNVPKQDAFTNDMTGGVTVGTGLNAGTVPLYNGTPSDTSPNYTRNGATQFFYTWDVYGKILAIGSDKGGTVVTGCAPK
;
A
#
# COMPACT_ATOMS: atom_id res chain seq x y z
N MET A 1 57.87 -1.78 41.58
CA MET A 1 56.76 -1.25 40.78
C MET A 1 57.17 -0.78 39.38
N ALA A 2 58.03 -1.51 38.68
CA ALA A 2 58.56 -1.09 37.35
C ALA A 2 58.03 -1.96 36.18
N GLY A 3 57.21 -2.97 36.45
CA GLY A 3 56.77 -3.91 35.41
C GLY A 3 55.52 -3.50 34.61
N LEU A 4 54.63 -2.69 35.20
CA LEU A 4 53.34 -2.36 34.58
C LEU A 4 53.46 -1.31 33.46
N TYR A 5 54.34 -0.33 33.64
CA TYR A 5 54.58 0.69 32.60
C TYR A 5 55.32 0.15 31.36
N GLY A 6 56.14 -0.89 31.51
CA GLY A 6 56.81 -1.54 30.38
C GLY A 6 55.87 -2.33 29.50
N TRP A 7 54.85 -2.99 30.11
CA TRP A 7 53.82 -3.75 29.40
C TRP A 7 52.88 -2.84 28.63
N LEU A 8 52.42 -1.72 29.23
CA LEU A 8 51.55 -0.73 28.59
C LEU A 8 52.21 -0.08 27.36
N ASN A 9 53.50 0.31 27.47
CA ASN A 9 54.20 0.92 26.34
C ASN A 9 54.46 -0.05 25.17
N LYS A 10 54.52 -1.34 25.43
CA LYS A 10 54.71 -2.36 24.37
C LYS A 10 53.45 -2.65 23.59
N ASN A 11 52.29 -2.51 24.24
CA ASN A 11 50.97 -2.74 23.60
C ASN A 11 50.39 -1.50 22.88
N LEU A 12 50.92 -0.28 23.21
CA LEU A 12 50.49 0.97 22.55
C LEU A 12 51.31 1.30 21.30
N ARG A 13 52.35 0.54 20.97
CA ARG A 13 52.98 0.63 19.65
C ARG A 13 52.04 0.00 18.62
N GLY A 14 51.21 0.88 18.03
CA GLY A 14 50.32 0.51 16.92
C GLY A 14 51.05 -0.30 15.86
N ARG A 15 50.43 -1.35 15.40
CA ARG A 15 50.90 -2.21 14.30
C ARG A 15 51.35 -1.32 13.14
N LYS A 16 52.65 -1.35 12.82
CA LYS A 16 53.20 -0.77 11.58
C LYS A 16 52.42 -1.43 10.40
N GLY A 17 51.58 -0.66 9.73
CA GLY A 17 50.82 -1.14 8.57
C GLY A 17 49.35 -0.69 8.50
N GLN A 18 48.80 -0.05 9.54
CA GLN A 18 47.49 0.60 9.43
C GLN A 18 47.69 2.03 8.95
N GLN A 19 47.71 2.23 7.64
CA GLN A 19 47.55 3.55 7.06
C GLN A 19 46.12 3.98 7.36
N GLY A 20 45.94 4.89 8.30
CA GLY A 20 44.67 5.53 8.56
C GLY A 20 44.24 6.37 7.35
N PHE A 21 42.94 6.44 7.09
CA PHE A 21 42.40 7.34 6.09
C PHE A 21 42.76 8.79 6.42
N THR A 22 43.08 9.56 5.40
CA THR A 22 43.31 10.98 5.56
C THR A 22 41.96 11.69 5.75
N LEU A 23 41.95 12.81 6.49
CA LEU A 23 40.76 13.62 6.72
C LEU A 23 40.13 14.08 5.40
N ILE A 24 40.97 14.37 4.39
CA ILE A 24 40.50 14.81 3.07
C ILE A 24 39.83 13.69 2.28
N GLU A 25 40.33 12.45 2.38
CA GLU A 25 39.65 11.29 1.74
C GLU A 25 38.25 11.09 2.32
N LEU A 26 38.09 11.19 3.63
CA LEU A 26 36.77 11.08 4.26
C LEU A 26 35.86 12.23 3.86
N LEU A 27 36.39 13.47 3.80
CA LEU A 27 35.63 14.66 3.41
C LEU A 27 35.11 14.54 1.98
N VAL A 28 35.92 14.08 1.02
CA VAL A 28 35.53 13.89 -0.37
C VAL A 28 34.43 12.82 -0.48
N VAL A 29 34.57 11.71 0.24
CA VAL A 29 33.56 10.65 0.22
C VAL A 29 32.21 11.13 0.75
N VAL A 30 32.17 11.83 1.89
CA VAL A 30 30.90 12.31 2.45
C VAL A 30 30.27 13.41 1.61
N THR A 31 31.04 14.25 0.92
CA THR A 31 30.50 15.26 0.00
C THR A 31 29.87 14.61 -1.22
N ILE A 32 30.49 13.61 -1.83
CA ILE A 32 29.94 12.89 -2.96
C ILE A 32 28.66 12.13 -2.55
N LEU A 33 28.69 11.44 -1.40
CA LEU A 33 27.52 10.74 -0.89
C LEU A 33 26.38 11.71 -0.58
N GLY A 34 26.66 12.90 -0.05
CA GLY A 34 25.66 13.95 0.20
C GLY A 34 24.96 14.43 -1.08
N ILE A 35 25.73 14.66 -2.15
CA ILE A 35 25.18 15.06 -3.45
C ILE A 35 24.31 13.94 -4.04
N LEU A 36 24.78 12.70 -4.03
CA LEU A 36 24.03 11.55 -4.53
C LEU A 36 22.74 11.33 -3.75
N ALA A 37 22.80 11.42 -2.42
CA ALA A 37 21.62 11.29 -1.55
C ALA A 37 20.56 12.36 -1.87
N ALA A 38 20.98 13.61 -2.11
CA ALA A 38 20.07 14.70 -2.47
C ALA A 38 19.34 14.42 -3.80
N ILE A 39 20.03 13.93 -4.83
CA ILE A 39 19.43 13.62 -6.14
C ILE A 39 18.42 12.47 -6.01
N VAL A 40 18.78 11.40 -5.28
CA VAL A 40 17.91 10.24 -5.08
C VAL A 40 16.64 10.62 -4.33
N THR A 41 16.74 11.46 -3.29
CA THR A 41 15.57 11.89 -2.50
C THR A 41 14.56 12.65 -3.35
N LEU A 42 15.01 13.57 -4.21
CA LEU A 42 14.12 14.32 -5.11
C LEU A 42 13.42 13.41 -6.14
N SER A 43 14.10 12.38 -6.63
CA SER A 43 13.53 11.42 -7.59
C SER A 43 12.44 10.55 -6.97
N LEU A 44 12.58 10.15 -5.69
CA LEU A 44 11.63 9.27 -5.01
C LEU A 44 10.29 9.93 -4.70
N VAL A 45 10.25 11.23 -4.42
CA VAL A 45 9.01 11.96 -4.06
C VAL A 45 7.99 11.94 -5.21
N GLY A 46 8.43 12.07 -6.47
CA GLY A 46 7.54 11.98 -7.62
C GLY A 46 7.02 10.56 -7.90
N LEU A 47 7.85 9.55 -7.63
CA LEU A 47 7.53 8.16 -7.92
C LEU A 47 6.43 7.58 -7.01
N THR A 48 6.41 7.97 -5.74
CA THR A 48 5.42 7.48 -4.76
C THR A 48 4.00 7.93 -5.10
N THR A 49 3.82 9.16 -5.63
CA THR A 49 2.52 9.66 -6.03
C THR A 49 1.98 8.89 -7.24
N HIS A 50 2.80 8.64 -8.24
CA HIS A 50 2.41 7.83 -9.40
C HIS A 50 2.09 6.38 -9.01
N ALA A 51 2.88 5.77 -8.13
CA ALA A 51 2.65 4.41 -7.67
C ALA A 51 1.30 4.26 -6.93
N ASN A 52 0.90 5.25 -6.14
CA ASN A 52 -0.40 5.24 -5.46
C ASN A 52 -1.57 5.35 -6.44
N VAL A 53 -1.46 6.17 -7.49
CA VAL A 53 -2.50 6.29 -8.52
C VAL A 53 -2.65 5.00 -9.32
N GLU A 54 -1.54 4.40 -9.74
CA GLU A 54 -1.54 3.12 -10.46
C GLU A 54 -2.09 1.97 -9.61
N SER A 55 -1.72 1.92 -8.32
CA SER A 55 -2.25 0.96 -7.37
C SER A 55 -3.77 1.12 -7.21
N CYS A 56 -4.25 2.34 -7.04
CA CYS A 56 -5.67 2.64 -6.95
C CYS A 56 -6.43 2.23 -8.22
N GLN A 57 -5.93 2.56 -9.40
CA GLN A 57 -6.58 2.19 -10.67
C GLN A 57 -6.58 0.67 -10.91
N SER A 58 -5.52 -0.01 -10.52
CA SER A 58 -5.45 -1.48 -10.60
C SER A 58 -6.45 -2.13 -9.66
N GLU A 59 -6.51 -1.66 -8.41
CA GLU A 59 -7.46 -2.17 -7.42
C GLU A 59 -8.91 -1.88 -7.82
N TYR A 60 -9.20 -0.67 -8.31
CA TYR A 60 -10.52 -0.31 -8.84
C TYR A 60 -11.02 -1.30 -9.90
N LYS A 61 -10.18 -1.62 -10.90
CA LYS A 61 -10.54 -2.58 -11.95
C LYS A 61 -10.82 -3.97 -11.37
N THR A 62 -10.06 -4.38 -10.36
CA THR A 62 -10.25 -5.66 -9.69
C THR A 62 -11.58 -5.69 -8.91
N VAL A 63 -11.90 -4.62 -8.19
CA VAL A 63 -13.15 -4.54 -7.42
C VAL A 63 -14.36 -4.45 -8.36
N GLN A 64 -14.26 -3.69 -9.46
CA GLN A 64 -15.33 -3.64 -10.47
C GLN A 64 -15.56 -5.01 -11.10
N ALA A 65 -14.51 -5.71 -11.51
CA ALA A 65 -14.61 -7.05 -12.06
C ALA A 65 -15.16 -8.07 -11.03
N ALA A 66 -14.87 -7.89 -9.76
CA ALA A 66 -15.42 -8.71 -8.68
C ALA A 66 -16.93 -8.50 -8.52
N LEU A 67 -17.42 -7.26 -8.57
CA LEU A 67 -18.84 -6.92 -8.54
C LEU A 67 -19.57 -7.53 -9.75
N ASP A 68 -19.03 -7.34 -10.95
CA ASP A 68 -19.58 -7.88 -12.19
C ASP A 68 -19.66 -9.43 -12.15
N SER A 69 -18.59 -10.06 -11.65
CA SER A 69 -18.53 -11.52 -11.51
C SER A 69 -19.50 -12.04 -10.46
N TYR A 70 -19.66 -11.32 -9.34
CA TYR A 70 -20.66 -11.64 -8.31
C TYR A 70 -22.08 -11.60 -8.89
N MET A 71 -22.40 -10.51 -9.60
CA MET A 71 -23.71 -10.34 -10.22
C MET A 71 -24.00 -11.44 -11.26
N ALA A 72 -23.02 -11.73 -12.11
CA ALA A 72 -23.12 -12.78 -13.12
C ALA A 72 -23.32 -14.17 -12.51
N ASN A 73 -22.54 -14.53 -11.50
CA ASN A 73 -22.62 -15.82 -10.83
C ASN A 73 -23.96 -16.01 -10.10
N LYS A 74 -24.48 -14.95 -9.49
CA LYS A 74 -25.76 -14.98 -8.78
C LYS A 74 -26.99 -14.70 -9.70
N ASN A 75 -26.76 -14.47 -11.00
CA ASN A 75 -27.76 -14.07 -11.97
C ASN A 75 -28.59 -12.85 -11.50
N LEU A 76 -27.90 -11.86 -10.95
CA LEU A 76 -28.49 -10.64 -10.42
C LEU A 76 -28.39 -9.52 -11.45
N GLN A 77 -29.47 -8.75 -11.61
CA GLN A 77 -29.44 -7.51 -12.40
C GLN A 77 -29.11 -6.29 -11.53
N ASN A 78 -29.32 -6.41 -10.22
CA ASN A 78 -29.09 -5.34 -9.26
C ASN A 78 -28.42 -5.88 -8.00
N VAL A 79 -27.62 -5.04 -7.35
CA VAL A 79 -27.02 -5.28 -6.04
C VAL A 79 -27.44 -4.18 -5.07
N PRO A 80 -27.37 -4.39 -3.76
CA PRO A 80 -27.54 -3.34 -2.79
C PRO A 80 -26.57 -2.19 -3.04
N LYS A 81 -27.10 -0.96 -3.13
CA LYS A 81 -26.31 0.26 -3.31
C LYS A 81 -25.44 0.51 -2.09
N GLN A 82 -24.17 0.82 -2.32
CA GLN A 82 -23.21 1.20 -1.27
C GLN A 82 -22.98 2.72 -1.30
N ASP A 83 -23.64 3.45 -0.42
CA ASP A 83 -23.49 4.91 -0.33
C ASP A 83 -22.35 5.36 0.56
N ALA A 84 -22.04 4.58 1.60
CA ALA A 84 -20.91 4.86 2.49
C ALA A 84 -19.61 4.24 1.94
N PHE A 85 -18.50 4.95 2.03
CA PHE A 85 -17.21 4.43 1.63
C PHE A 85 -16.82 3.20 2.46
N THR A 86 -16.57 2.07 1.80
CA THR A 86 -16.17 0.80 2.41
C THR A 86 -14.97 0.19 1.72
N ASN A 87 -14.09 -0.39 2.50
CA ASN A 87 -13.03 -1.28 2.05
C ASN A 87 -13.27 -2.73 2.49
N ASP A 88 -14.41 -3.00 3.16
CA ASP A 88 -14.80 -4.33 3.61
C ASP A 88 -15.50 -5.08 2.48
N MET A 89 -14.84 -6.12 1.97
CA MET A 89 -15.32 -6.98 0.89
C MET A 89 -16.00 -8.26 1.42
N THR A 90 -16.07 -8.43 2.76
CA THR A 90 -16.72 -9.61 3.36
C THR A 90 -18.24 -9.51 3.37
N GLY A 91 -18.80 -8.35 3.03
CA GLY A 91 -20.24 -8.11 3.12
C GLY A 91 -20.72 -7.87 4.55
N GLY A 92 -19.82 -7.53 5.47
CA GLY A 92 -20.16 -7.21 6.87
C GLY A 92 -20.95 -5.91 7.03
N VAL A 93 -21.03 -5.08 6.01
CA VAL A 93 -21.81 -3.84 6.00
C VAL A 93 -23.13 -4.09 5.28
N THR A 94 -24.24 -4.03 6.00
CA THR A 94 -25.57 -3.99 5.40
C THR A 94 -25.76 -2.64 4.74
N VAL A 95 -25.99 -2.63 3.43
CA VAL A 95 -26.12 -1.42 2.64
C VAL A 95 -27.51 -1.34 2.02
N GLY A 96 -27.94 -0.10 1.76
CA GLY A 96 -29.25 0.18 1.20
C GLY A 96 -30.37 0.23 2.24
N THR A 97 -31.53 0.70 1.79
CA THR A 97 -32.78 0.75 2.55
C THR A 97 -33.92 0.15 1.73
N GLY A 98 -34.86 -0.51 2.39
CA GLY A 98 -36.01 -1.11 1.73
C GLY A 98 -35.68 -2.39 0.94
N LEU A 99 -36.26 -2.54 -0.24
CA LEU A 99 -36.15 -3.75 -1.10
C LEU A 99 -34.73 -4.03 -1.61
N ASN A 100 -33.83 -3.03 -1.58
CA ASN A 100 -32.43 -3.13 -1.99
C ASN A 100 -31.46 -3.22 -0.80
N ALA A 101 -31.99 -3.44 0.41
CA ALA A 101 -31.14 -3.67 1.58
C ALA A 101 -30.53 -5.07 1.51
N GLY A 102 -29.24 -5.16 1.78
CA GLY A 102 -28.56 -6.46 1.74
C GLY A 102 -27.06 -6.33 1.90
N THR A 103 -26.38 -7.43 1.72
CA THR A 103 -24.91 -7.52 1.76
C THR A 103 -24.38 -7.99 0.41
N VAL A 104 -23.21 -7.49 0.00
CA VAL A 104 -22.51 -7.93 -1.20
C VAL A 104 -21.19 -8.57 -0.77
N PRO A 105 -21.18 -9.87 -0.44
CA PRO A 105 -19.98 -10.55 -0.03
C PRO A 105 -19.12 -10.87 -1.25
N LEU A 106 -18.08 -10.08 -1.47
CA LEU A 106 -17.08 -10.34 -2.51
C LEU A 106 -15.95 -11.24 -2.01
N TYR A 107 -15.84 -11.42 -0.69
CA TYR A 107 -14.89 -12.30 -0.04
C TYR A 107 -15.55 -13.09 1.08
N ASN A 108 -15.37 -14.40 1.09
CA ASN A 108 -16.02 -15.31 2.05
C ASN A 108 -15.01 -16.05 2.97
N GLY A 109 -13.72 -15.75 2.88
CA GLY A 109 -12.68 -16.42 3.66
C GLY A 109 -12.41 -17.86 3.19
N THR A 110 -13.40 -18.73 3.27
CA THR A 110 -13.34 -20.10 2.78
C THR A 110 -14.21 -20.23 1.53
N PRO A 111 -13.61 -20.19 0.32
CA PRO A 111 -14.38 -20.29 -0.91
C PRO A 111 -15.01 -21.68 -1.07
N SER A 112 -16.22 -21.71 -1.62
CA SER A 112 -16.93 -22.92 -2.02
C SER A 112 -17.53 -22.72 -3.40
N ASP A 113 -17.98 -23.80 -4.06
CA ASP A 113 -18.62 -23.74 -5.37
C ASP A 113 -19.86 -22.84 -5.41
N THR A 114 -20.54 -22.70 -4.26
CA THR A 114 -21.73 -21.86 -4.12
C THR A 114 -21.42 -20.44 -3.62
N SER A 115 -20.24 -20.22 -3.09
CA SER A 115 -19.76 -18.94 -2.52
C SER A 115 -18.27 -18.74 -2.82
N PRO A 116 -17.92 -18.52 -4.07
CA PRO A 116 -16.52 -18.25 -4.44
C PRO A 116 -16.06 -16.88 -3.93
N ASN A 117 -14.75 -16.73 -3.76
CA ASN A 117 -14.16 -15.42 -3.52
C ASN A 117 -13.97 -14.68 -4.85
N TYR A 118 -14.54 -13.50 -4.95
CA TYR A 118 -14.40 -12.61 -6.11
C TYR A 118 -13.25 -11.63 -5.93
N THR A 119 -12.87 -11.34 -4.68
CA THR A 119 -11.65 -10.60 -4.33
C THR A 119 -10.66 -11.53 -3.64
N ARG A 120 -9.38 -11.18 -3.71
CA ARG A 120 -8.29 -11.96 -3.09
C ARG A 120 -8.31 -11.89 -1.57
N ASN A 121 -8.68 -10.72 -1.05
CA ASN A 121 -8.66 -10.40 0.37
C ASN A 121 -10.02 -9.86 0.80
N GLY A 122 -10.33 -9.97 2.08
CA GLY A 122 -11.56 -9.45 2.69
C GLY A 122 -11.56 -7.93 2.87
N ALA A 123 -10.42 -7.26 2.66
CA ALA A 123 -10.32 -5.81 2.68
C ALA A 123 -9.46 -5.31 1.54
N THR A 124 -9.83 -4.16 0.97
CA THR A 124 -9.08 -3.42 -0.03
C THR A 124 -8.27 -2.31 0.60
N GLN A 125 -7.28 -1.79 -0.13
CA GLN A 125 -6.48 -0.64 0.30
C GLN A 125 -7.30 0.66 0.23
N PHE A 126 -8.13 0.78 -0.81
CA PHE A 126 -9.00 1.95 -1.03
C PHE A 126 -10.44 1.65 -0.65
N PHE A 127 -11.24 2.70 -0.50
CA PHE A 127 -12.63 2.64 -0.10
C PHE A 127 -13.52 2.96 -1.29
N TYR A 128 -14.62 2.22 -1.45
CA TYR A 128 -15.48 2.25 -2.63
C TYR A 128 -16.92 2.55 -2.28
N THR A 129 -17.61 3.25 -3.19
CA THR A 129 -19.06 3.33 -3.25
C THR A 129 -19.53 2.82 -4.61
N TRP A 130 -20.70 2.20 -4.67
CA TRP A 130 -21.28 1.71 -5.92
C TRP A 130 -22.80 1.87 -5.97
N ASP A 131 -23.35 1.92 -7.17
CA ASP A 131 -24.77 2.02 -7.41
C ASP A 131 -25.49 0.65 -7.40
N VAL A 132 -26.78 0.66 -7.66
CA VAL A 132 -27.61 -0.55 -7.72
C VAL A 132 -27.24 -1.48 -8.88
N TYR A 133 -26.53 -1.00 -9.86
CA TYR A 133 -26.06 -1.79 -11.00
C TYR A 133 -24.64 -2.35 -10.81
N GLY A 134 -24.08 -2.18 -9.62
CA GLY A 134 -22.73 -2.62 -9.31
C GLY A 134 -21.62 -1.73 -9.89
N LYS A 135 -21.96 -0.56 -10.45
CA LYS A 135 -20.98 0.37 -10.97
C LYS A 135 -20.35 1.18 -9.82
N ILE A 136 -19.04 1.18 -9.73
CA ILE A 136 -18.32 2.00 -8.75
C ILE A 136 -18.47 3.48 -9.10
N LEU A 137 -18.95 4.28 -8.15
CA LEU A 137 -19.24 5.69 -8.30
C LEU A 137 -18.08 6.57 -7.81
N ALA A 138 -17.46 6.19 -6.71
CA ALA A 138 -16.37 6.97 -6.09
C ALA A 138 -15.36 6.05 -5.39
N ILE A 139 -14.13 6.57 -5.29
CA ILE A 139 -13.00 5.90 -4.65
C ILE A 139 -12.37 6.89 -3.67
N GLY A 140 -12.23 6.47 -2.41
CA GLY A 140 -11.61 7.24 -1.35
C GLY A 140 -10.37 6.58 -0.77
N SER A 141 -9.49 7.36 -0.16
CA SER A 141 -8.35 6.85 0.61
C SER A 141 -8.73 6.45 2.04
N ASP A 142 -9.92 6.84 2.49
CA ASP A 142 -10.44 6.59 3.83
C ASP A 142 -11.97 6.47 3.85
N LYS A 143 -12.54 6.13 5.01
CA LYS A 143 -13.98 6.05 5.23
C LYS A 143 -14.72 7.39 5.03
N GLY A 144 -14.03 8.50 5.14
CA GLY A 144 -14.57 9.83 4.91
C GLY A 144 -14.71 10.20 3.43
N GLY A 145 -14.15 9.36 2.54
CA GLY A 145 -14.22 9.58 1.09
C GLY A 145 -13.24 10.64 0.59
N THR A 146 -12.11 10.82 1.27
CA THR A 146 -11.03 11.70 0.78
C THR A 146 -10.60 11.24 -0.60
N VAL A 147 -10.80 12.07 -1.61
CA VAL A 147 -10.57 11.73 -3.02
C VAL A 147 -9.09 11.46 -3.28
N VAL A 148 -8.80 10.35 -3.93
CA VAL A 148 -7.46 10.04 -4.43
C VAL A 148 -7.28 10.73 -5.79
N THR A 149 -6.50 11.81 -5.81
CA THR A 149 -6.25 12.58 -7.04
C THR A 149 -5.66 11.68 -8.13
N GLY A 150 -6.28 11.65 -9.30
CA GLY A 150 -5.88 10.83 -10.44
C GLY A 150 -6.44 9.40 -10.42
N CYS A 151 -7.17 9.00 -9.38
CA CYS A 151 -7.90 7.75 -9.30
C CYS A 151 -9.41 8.03 -9.31
N ALA A 152 -10.04 7.84 -10.44
CA ALA A 152 -11.48 8.01 -10.61
C ALA A 152 -12.02 6.87 -11.47
N PRO A 153 -13.27 6.44 -11.22
CA PRO A 153 -13.98 5.55 -12.15
C PRO A 153 -14.09 6.22 -13.53
N LYS A 154 -13.76 5.50 -14.57
CA LYS A 154 -13.86 5.96 -15.96
C LYS A 154 -15.15 5.46 -16.59
#